data_54591cc2ba2027927e74787af7d1f2f6
#
_entry.id   54591cc2ba2027927e74787af7d1f2f6
#
_cell.length_a   1.000
_cell.length_b   1.000
_cell.length_c   1.000
_cell.angle_alpha   90.00
_cell.angle_beta   90.00
_cell.angle_gamma   90.00
#
_symmetry.space_group_name_H-M   'P 1'
#
loop_
_entity.id
_entity.type
_entity.pdbx_description
1 polymer ?
#
loop_
_entity_poly.entity_id
_entity_poly.type
_entity_poly.pdbx_seq_one_letter_code
_entity_poly.pdbx_strand_id
1 'polypeptide(L)'
;MWFEKPLSQDRQDWQLSPLLSVGPLEFGMGPGEVASVLGLTAGLQSNGAAVFTPFWNLGITTFYSDRTDPRLAAVVVDHLRGPQVSFGDEALTGRLPSELDPWIDRMADLGHELLFTSNGQPSFRDLGILLQLRPNGDRSYSRPVLLGGQWADRDWEALPII
;
A
#
# COMPACT_ATOMS: atom_id res chain seq x y z
N MET A 1 -18.62 17.83 15.77
CA MET A 1 -17.66 17.60 14.72
C MET A 1 -17.19 16.16 14.75
N TRP A 2 -17.37 15.50 13.66
CA TRP A 2 -17.09 14.08 13.57
C TRP A 2 -15.69 13.88 13.03
N PHE A 3 -14.82 13.33 13.86
CA PHE A 3 -13.59 12.76 13.34
C PHE A 3 -13.90 11.33 12.96
N GLU A 4 -13.82 11.01 11.68
CA GLU A 4 -13.83 9.62 11.27
C GLU A 4 -12.56 8.97 11.82
N LYS A 5 -12.70 8.26 12.91
CA LYS A 5 -11.67 7.32 13.31
C LYS A 5 -11.70 6.17 12.31
N PRO A 6 -10.52 5.67 11.92
CA PRO A 6 -10.48 4.40 11.22
C PRO A 6 -11.25 3.39 12.06
N LEU A 7 -12.39 2.94 11.55
CA LEU A 7 -13.19 1.94 12.24
C LEU A 7 -12.51 0.60 12.04
N SER A 8 -11.61 0.25 12.95
CA SER A 8 -10.90 -1.02 12.90
C SER A 8 -11.83 -2.24 12.85
N GLN A 9 -13.08 -2.05 13.31
CA GLN A 9 -14.09 -3.09 13.34
C GLN A 9 -14.68 -3.44 11.98
N ASP A 10 -14.67 -2.50 11.03
CA ASP A 10 -15.25 -2.68 9.69
C ASP A 10 -14.21 -2.94 8.61
N ARG A 11 -12.94 -2.95 8.97
CA ARG A 11 -11.86 -3.20 8.03
C ARG A 11 -11.68 -4.69 7.82
N GLN A 12 -11.45 -5.07 6.56
CA GLN A 12 -10.93 -6.39 6.27
C GLN A 12 -9.48 -6.48 6.75
N ASP A 13 -9.10 -7.65 7.22
CA ASP A 13 -7.71 -7.93 7.60
C ASP A 13 -6.99 -8.61 6.44
N TRP A 14 -5.94 -7.97 5.97
CA TRP A 14 -5.14 -8.46 4.86
C TRP A 14 -3.71 -8.70 5.32
N GLN A 15 -3.22 -9.90 5.11
CA GLN A 15 -1.84 -10.25 5.44
C GLN A 15 -0.93 -9.95 4.26
N LEU A 16 0.21 -9.30 4.53
CA LEU A 16 1.24 -9.04 3.54
C LEU A 16 2.24 -10.20 3.51
N SER A 17 2.47 -10.75 2.32
CA SER A 17 3.64 -11.57 2.01
C SER A 17 4.56 -10.72 1.15
N PRO A 18 5.69 -10.24 1.68
CA PRO A 18 6.51 -9.23 1.01
C PRO A 18 6.86 -9.59 -0.43
N LEU A 19 6.62 -8.65 -1.33
CA LEU A 19 6.88 -8.75 -2.77
C LEU A 19 6.00 -9.76 -3.51
N LEU A 20 5.19 -10.55 -2.83
CA LEU A 20 4.39 -11.63 -3.42
C LEU A 20 2.91 -11.32 -3.45
N SER A 21 2.34 -10.94 -2.32
CA SER A 21 0.89 -10.75 -2.22
C SER A 21 0.50 -9.83 -1.07
N VAL A 22 -0.68 -9.24 -1.19
CA VAL A 22 -1.32 -8.50 -0.11
C VAL A 22 -2.80 -8.89 -0.08
N GLY A 23 -3.23 -9.52 1.03
CA GLY A 23 -4.56 -10.11 1.11
C GLY A 23 -4.81 -11.09 -0.03
N PRO A 24 -5.94 -10.97 -0.73
CA PRO A 24 -6.27 -11.86 -1.84
C PRO A 24 -5.55 -11.52 -3.15
N LEU A 25 -4.78 -10.41 -3.18
CA LEU A 25 -4.15 -9.92 -4.40
C LEU A 25 -2.71 -10.42 -4.48
N GLU A 26 -2.38 -11.07 -5.60
CA GLU A 26 -1.02 -11.49 -5.91
C GLU A 26 -0.41 -10.50 -6.91
N PHE A 27 0.81 -10.04 -6.65
CA PHE A 27 1.53 -9.22 -7.61
C PHE A 27 1.77 -10.01 -8.90
N GLY A 28 1.56 -9.35 -10.04
CA GLY A 28 1.59 -10.00 -11.34
C GLY A 28 0.22 -10.35 -11.91
N MET A 29 -0.85 -10.26 -11.12
CA MET A 29 -2.22 -10.41 -11.63
C MET A 29 -2.54 -9.35 -12.67
N GLY A 30 -3.31 -9.70 -13.69
CA GLY A 30 -3.91 -8.74 -14.61
C GLY A 30 -5.09 -8.01 -13.98
N PRO A 31 -5.54 -6.87 -14.57
CA PRO A 31 -6.66 -6.09 -14.01
C PRO A 31 -7.96 -6.89 -13.90
N GLY A 32 -8.24 -7.76 -14.86
CA GLY A 32 -9.42 -8.62 -14.82
C GLY A 32 -9.39 -9.64 -13.70
N GLU A 33 -8.22 -10.19 -13.42
CA GLU A 33 -8.03 -11.12 -12.30
C GLU A 33 -8.22 -10.42 -10.95
N VAL A 34 -7.68 -9.21 -10.82
CA VAL A 34 -7.84 -8.39 -9.62
C VAL A 34 -9.32 -8.10 -9.36
N ALA A 35 -10.03 -7.63 -10.37
CA ALA A 35 -11.47 -7.35 -10.27
C ALA A 35 -12.26 -8.61 -9.90
N SER A 36 -11.94 -9.74 -10.51
CA SER A 36 -12.60 -11.02 -10.25
C SER A 36 -12.39 -11.48 -8.81
N VAL A 37 -11.15 -11.41 -8.31
CA VAL A 37 -10.82 -11.82 -6.95
C VAL A 37 -11.53 -10.93 -5.92
N LEU A 38 -11.62 -9.63 -6.19
CA LEU A 38 -12.31 -8.69 -5.29
C LEU A 38 -13.84 -8.74 -5.41
N GLY A 39 -14.37 -9.38 -6.45
CA GLY A 39 -15.80 -9.39 -6.71
C GLY A 39 -16.35 -8.02 -7.08
N LEU A 40 -15.51 -7.16 -7.63
CA LEU A 40 -15.84 -5.77 -7.96
C LEU A 40 -15.55 -5.51 -9.43
N THR A 41 -16.32 -4.59 -10.03
CA THR A 41 -16.02 -4.07 -11.36
C THR A 41 -15.48 -2.66 -11.22
N ALA A 42 -14.33 -2.39 -11.82
CA ALA A 42 -13.75 -1.05 -11.87
C ALA A 42 -12.92 -0.93 -13.13
N GLY A 43 -12.99 0.24 -13.77
CA GLY A 43 -12.29 0.48 -15.02
C GLY A 43 -10.81 0.76 -14.80
N LEU A 44 -10.00 0.27 -15.74
CA LEU A 44 -8.60 0.63 -15.81
C LEU A 44 -8.49 2.09 -16.25
N GLN A 45 -7.73 2.88 -15.51
CA GLN A 45 -7.52 4.30 -15.79
C GLN A 45 -6.06 4.55 -16.14
N SER A 46 -5.81 5.67 -16.80
CA SER A 46 -4.47 6.11 -17.14
C SER A 46 -4.37 7.61 -17.05
N ASN A 47 -3.32 8.10 -16.42
CA ASN A 47 -3.03 9.54 -16.32
C ASN A 47 -1.71 9.93 -17.02
N GLY A 48 -1.30 9.16 -18.01
CA GLY A 48 -0.05 9.37 -18.73
C GLY A 48 1.13 8.62 -18.13
N ALA A 49 1.38 8.79 -16.85
CA ALA A 49 2.51 8.14 -16.15
C ALA A 49 2.11 6.79 -15.53
N ALA A 50 0.85 6.62 -15.16
CA ALA A 50 0.37 5.47 -14.43
C ALA A 50 -0.83 4.80 -15.11
N VAL A 51 -0.90 3.49 -14.97
CA VAL A 51 -2.07 2.67 -15.26
C VAL A 51 -2.57 2.12 -13.93
N PHE A 52 -3.81 2.40 -13.57
CA PHE A 52 -4.30 2.12 -12.23
C PHE A 52 -5.82 1.92 -12.21
N THR A 53 -6.30 1.31 -11.13
CA THR A 53 -7.74 1.18 -10.86
C THR A 53 -8.02 1.55 -9.40
N PRO A 54 -8.82 2.59 -9.16
CA PRO A 54 -9.28 2.89 -7.81
C PRO A 54 -10.51 2.04 -7.47
N PHE A 55 -10.47 1.40 -6.32
CA PHE A 55 -11.60 0.67 -5.74
C PHE A 55 -12.08 1.44 -4.51
N TRP A 56 -12.86 2.48 -4.75
CA TRP A 56 -13.26 3.47 -3.74
C TRP A 56 -13.94 2.84 -2.53
N ASN A 57 -14.84 1.87 -2.77
CA ASN A 57 -15.58 1.24 -1.69
C ASN A 57 -14.72 0.36 -0.80
N LEU A 58 -13.59 -0.11 -1.32
CA LEU A 58 -12.67 -0.97 -0.59
C LEU A 58 -11.51 -0.17 0.01
N GLY A 59 -11.32 1.06 -0.44
CA GLY A 59 -10.23 1.93 0.04
C GLY A 59 -8.85 1.50 -0.45
N ILE A 60 -8.76 0.96 -1.65
CA ILE A 60 -7.47 0.66 -2.28
C ILE A 60 -7.40 1.22 -3.69
N THR A 61 -6.17 1.44 -4.15
CA THR A 61 -5.87 1.69 -5.56
C THR A 61 -4.80 0.71 -6.01
N THR A 62 -5.07 0.02 -7.11
CA THR A 62 -4.12 -0.91 -7.70
C THR A 62 -3.41 -0.26 -8.87
N PHE A 63 -2.09 -0.40 -8.92
CA PHE A 63 -1.24 0.13 -9.98
C PHE A 63 -0.63 -1.02 -10.76
N TYR A 64 -0.51 -0.83 -12.08
CA TYR A 64 -0.06 -1.86 -13.00
C TYR A 64 1.23 -1.44 -13.71
N SER A 65 2.01 -2.43 -14.14
CA SER A 65 3.35 -2.22 -14.66
C SER A 65 3.41 -1.42 -15.96
N ASP A 66 2.48 -1.66 -16.88
CA ASP A 66 2.43 -0.96 -18.16
C ASP A 66 1.02 -1.05 -18.78
N ARG A 67 0.85 -0.48 -19.98
CA ARG A 67 -0.44 -0.43 -20.67
C ARG A 67 -0.69 -1.62 -21.59
N THR A 68 0.34 -2.25 -22.10
CA THR A 68 0.23 -3.29 -23.12
C THR A 68 -0.04 -4.65 -22.51
N ASP A 69 0.63 -4.97 -21.40
CA ASP A 69 0.42 -6.18 -20.60
C ASP A 69 0.39 -5.80 -19.13
N PRO A 70 -0.70 -5.16 -18.66
CA PRO A 70 -0.72 -4.66 -17.30
C PRO A 70 -0.71 -5.79 -16.28
N ARG A 71 0.25 -5.71 -15.35
CA ARG A 71 0.43 -6.64 -14.25
C ARG A 71 0.45 -5.87 -12.94
N LEU A 72 -0.24 -6.37 -11.94
CA LEU A 72 -0.31 -5.72 -10.63
C LEU A 72 1.10 -5.51 -10.07
N ALA A 73 1.47 -4.25 -9.87
CA ALA A 73 2.80 -3.87 -9.41
C ALA A 73 2.79 -3.18 -8.05
N ALA A 74 1.69 -2.54 -7.67
CA ALA A 74 1.58 -1.88 -6.38
C ALA A 74 0.12 -1.82 -5.93
N VAL A 75 -0.07 -1.83 -4.61
CA VAL A 75 -1.35 -1.60 -3.96
C VAL A 75 -1.17 -0.46 -2.97
N VAL A 76 -1.97 0.58 -3.11
CA VAL A 76 -2.00 1.71 -2.18
C VAL A 76 -3.25 1.60 -1.34
N VAL A 77 -3.10 1.65 -0.03
CA VAL A 77 -4.18 1.39 0.93
C VAL A 77 -4.55 2.68 1.63
N ASP A 78 -5.78 3.11 1.47
CA ASP A 78 -6.27 4.33 2.11
C ASP A 78 -6.20 4.20 3.64
N HIS A 79 -5.72 5.24 4.30
CA HIS A 79 -5.49 5.22 5.75
C HIS A 79 -6.78 5.09 6.57
N LEU A 80 -7.92 5.53 6.02
CA LEU A 80 -9.21 5.48 6.72
C LEU A 80 -10.07 4.32 6.28
N ARG A 81 -10.16 4.09 4.97
CA ARG A 81 -11.14 3.17 4.37
C ARG A 81 -10.56 1.85 3.92
N GLY A 82 -9.24 1.77 3.79
CA GLY A 82 -8.59 0.57 3.30
C GLY A 82 -8.61 -0.57 4.30
N PRO A 83 -8.31 -1.78 3.83
CA PRO A 83 -8.16 -2.92 4.73
C PRO A 83 -6.99 -2.69 5.69
N GLN A 84 -7.05 -3.34 6.84
CA GLN A 84 -5.88 -3.39 7.72
C GLN A 84 -4.88 -4.35 7.14
N VAL A 85 -3.81 -3.81 6.58
CA VAL A 85 -2.70 -4.62 6.09
C VAL A 85 -1.74 -4.84 7.25
N SER A 86 -1.39 -6.09 7.48
CA SER A 86 -0.45 -6.47 8.53
C SER A 86 0.71 -7.24 7.95
N PHE A 87 1.90 -6.98 8.48
CA PHE A 87 3.07 -7.81 8.25
C PHE A 87 3.41 -8.54 9.55
N GLY A 88 3.24 -9.85 9.55
CA GLY A 88 3.26 -10.58 10.79
C GLY A 88 2.16 -10.07 11.73
N ASP A 89 2.52 -9.69 12.93
CA ASP A 89 1.59 -9.15 13.92
C ASP A 89 1.45 -7.64 13.87
N GLU A 90 2.22 -6.97 13.01
CA GLU A 90 2.22 -5.51 12.96
C GLU A 90 1.22 -4.97 11.96
N ALA A 91 0.25 -4.20 12.44
CA ALA A 91 -0.71 -3.50 11.62
C ALA A 91 -0.07 -2.25 11.00
N LEU A 92 -0.27 -2.05 9.71
CA LEU A 92 0.41 -0.98 8.96
C LEU A 92 -0.52 0.13 8.52
N THR A 93 -1.83 -0.10 8.44
CA THR A 93 -2.79 0.86 7.89
C THR A 93 -3.35 1.77 8.98
N GLY A 94 -3.34 3.07 8.71
CA GLY A 94 -4.02 4.04 9.58
C GLY A 94 -3.37 4.18 10.95
N ARG A 95 -2.05 4.00 11.03
CA ARG A 95 -1.31 4.09 12.29
C ARG A 95 -0.62 5.44 12.43
N LEU A 96 -0.45 5.88 13.66
CA LEU A 96 0.35 7.06 13.97
C LEU A 96 1.84 6.74 13.82
N PRO A 97 2.68 7.71 13.42
CA PRO A 97 4.13 7.49 13.37
C PRO A 97 4.70 6.97 14.68
N SER A 98 4.26 7.52 15.82
CA SER A 98 4.70 7.08 17.14
C SER A 98 4.37 5.63 17.45
N GLU A 99 3.29 5.10 16.86
CA GLU A 99 2.91 3.68 17.02
C GLU A 99 3.78 2.76 16.16
N LEU A 100 4.24 3.25 15.00
CA LEU A 100 5.04 2.48 14.06
C LEU A 100 6.54 2.51 14.35
N ASP A 101 7.04 3.55 15.01
CA ASP A 101 8.47 3.73 15.25
C ASP A 101 9.15 2.52 15.92
N PRO A 102 8.57 1.90 16.97
CA PRO A 102 9.19 0.72 17.57
C PRO A 102 9.32 -0.46 16.60
N TRP A 103 8.33 -0.66 15.75
CA TRP A 103 8.39 -1.71 14.73
C TRP A 103 9.42 -1.40 13.65
N ILE A 104 9.50 -0.14 13.20
CA ILE A 104 10.49 0.29 12.22
C ILE A 104 11.90 0.04 12.75
N ASP A 105 12.14 0.41 14.01
CA ASP A 105 13.43 0.18 14.65
C ASP A 105 13.77 -1.31 14.75
N ARG A 106 12.79 -2.16 15.10
CA ARG A 106 13.00 -3.61 15.15
C ARG A 106 13.34 -4.19 13.78
N MET A 107 12.65 -3.74 12.73
CA MET A 107 12.91 -4.23 11.38
C MET A 107 14.30 -3.83 10.91
N ALA A 108 14.72 -2.60 11.18
CA ALA A 108 16.06 -2.14 10.88
C ALA A 108 17.13 -2.95 11.63
N ASP A 109 16.89 -3.23 12.91
CA ASP A 109 17.80 -4.04 13.74
C ASP A 109 17.91 -5.49 13.26
N LEU A 110 16.84 -6.01 12.66
CA LEU A 110 16.83 -7.34 12.05
C LEU A 110 17.56 -7.40 10.71
N GLY A 111 18.01 -6.27 10.19
CA GLY A 111 18.78 -6.19 8.96
C GLY A 111 17.98 -5.83 7.72
N HIS A 112 16.69 -5.46 7.86
CA HIS A 112 15.93 -4.96 6.72
C HIS A 112 16.42 -3.57 6.31
N GLU A 113 16.38 -3.31 5.01
CA GLU A 113 16.92 -2.07 4.44
C GLU A 113 15.97 -0.90 4.65
N LEU A 114 16.18 -0.14 5.72
CA LEU A 114 15.40 1.06 6.01
C LEU A 114 15.94 2.24 5.21
N LEU A 115 15.08 2.83 4.40
CA LEU A 115 15.36 4.05 3.63
C LEU A 115 14.26 5.06 3.87
N PHE A 116 14.61 6.35 3.74
CA PHE A 116 13.63 7.42 3.83
C PHE A 116 13.50 8.09 2.46
N THR A 117 12.26 8.40 2.07
CA THR A 117 12.03 9.19 0.87
C THR A 117 12.49 10.63 1.08
N SER A 118 12.52 11.42 0.00
CA SER A 118 12.94 12.83 0.06
C SER A 118 12.10 13.66 1.04
N ASN A 119 10.83 13.27 1.27
CA ASN A 119 9.95 13.92 2.25
C ASN A 119 9.88 13.17 3.60
N GLY A 120 10.86 12.31 3.88
CA GLY A 120 11.04 11.71 5.20
C GLY A 120 10.14 10.53 5.54
N GLN A 121 9.52 9.91 4.54
CA GLN A 121 8.64 8.75 4.76
C GLN A 121 9.47 7.46 4.80
N PRO A 122 9.28 6.59 5.81
CA PRO A 122 10.04 5.37 5.93
C PRO A 122 9.63 4.32 4.91
N SER A 123 10.60 3.57 4.44
CA SER A 123 10.39 2.47 3.50
C SER A 123 11.35 1.33 3.77
N PHE A 124 10.91 0.11 3.47
CA PHE A 124 11.74 -1.09 3.46
C PHE A 124 11.74 -1.68 2.05
N ARG A 125 12.80 -1.42 1.31
CA ARG A 125 12.89 -1.83 -0.09
C ARG A 125 12.84 -3.34 -0.25
N ASP A 126 13.54 -4.07 0.59
CA ASP A 126 13.57 -5.53 0.58
C ASP A 126 12.23 -6.19 0.92
N LEU A 127 11.33 -5.44 1.57
CA LEU A 127 9.99 -5.89 1.90
C LEU A 127 8.91 -5.34 0.96
N GLY A 128 9.27 -4.41 0.09
CA GLY A 128 8.29 -3.74 -0.77
C GLY A 128 7.28 -2.90 -0.01
N ILE A 129 7.69 -2.27 1.09
CA ILE A 129 6.81 -1.46 1.95
C ILE A 129 7.27 -0.02 1.92
N LEU A 130 6.34 0.89 1.58
CA LEU A 130 6.51 2.33 1.75
C LEU A 130 5.36 2.83 2.62
N LEU A 131 5.68 3.51 3.71
CA LEU A 131 4.68 4.05 4.62
C LEU A 131 4.53 5.55 4.38
N GLN A 132 3.61 5.91 3.50
CA GLN A 132 3.23 7.32 3.31
C GLN A 132 2.41 7.80 4.50
N LEU A 133 2.49 9.08 4.78
CA LEU A 133 1.69 9.72 5.82
C LEU A 133 0.64 10.61 5.18
N ARG A 134 -0.59 10.50 5.65
CA ARG A 134 -1.71 11.32 5.20
C ARG A 134 -2.30 12.09 6.36
N PRO A 135 -2.41 13.42 6.25
CA PRO A 135 -3.02 14.22 7.30
C PRO A 135 -4.51 13.93 7.40
N ASN A 136 -4.99 13.90 8.64
CA ASN A 136 -6.41 13.80 8.97
C ASN A 136 -6.64 14.58 10.25
N GLY A 137 -7.16 15.80 10.14
CA GLY A 137 -7.22 16.73 11.22
C GLY A 137 -5.82 17.25 11.59
N ASP A 138 -5.46 17.16 12.87
CA ASP A 138 -4.16 17.59 13.39
C ASP A 138 -3.13 16.45 13.47
N ARG A 139 -3.48 15.28 12.98
CA ARG A 139 -2.62 14.08 13.00
C ARG A 139 -2.38 13.56 11.61
N SER A 140 -1.33 12.76 11.47
CA SER A 140 -1.03 12.04 10.23
C SER A 140 -1.07 10.54 10.49
N TYR A 141 -1.64 9.81 9.52
CA TYR A 141 -1.81 8.37 9.61
C TYR A 141 -1.13 7.68 8.45
N SER A 142 -0.66 6.46 8.68
CA SER A 142 0.02 5.68 7.66
C SER A 142 -0.93 5.22 6.56
N ARG A 143 -0.48 5.45 5.33
CA ARG A 143 -1.09 4.97 4.09
C ARG A 143 -0.09 4.02 3.43
N PRO A 144 -0.19 2.71 3.69
CA PRO A 144 0.81 1.80 3.18
C PRO A 144 0.74 1.67 1.66
N VAL A 145 1.91 1.64 1.06
CA VAL A 145 2.11 1.33 -0.35
C VAL A 145 2.89 0.03 -0.40
N LEU A 146 2.29 -1.02 -0.98
CA LEU A 146 2.88 -2.33 -1.06
C LEU A 146 3.31 -2.56 -2.50
N LEU A 147 4.58 -2.90 -2.71
CA LEU A 147 5.18 -3.07 -4.04
C LEU A 147 5.49 -4.52 -4.31
N GLY A 148 5.16 -4.96 -5.53
CA GLY A 148 5.61 -6.24 -6.04
C GLY A 148 7.00 -6.15 -6.68
N GLY A 149 7.54 -7.30 -7.08
CA GLY A 149 8.85 -7.37 -7.69
C GLY A 149 8.99 -6.56 -8.98
N GLN A 150 7.87 -6.27 -9.66
CA GLN A 150 7.86 -5.47 -10.88
C GLN A 150 8.38 -4.05 -10.65
N TRP A 151 8.16 -3.50 -9.46
CA TRP A 151 8.53 -2.12 -9.13
C TRP A 151 9.51 -1.98 -7.96
N ALA A 152 9.73 -3.01 -7.18
CA ALA A 152 10.57 -2.94 -5.97
C ALA A 152 12.02 -2.51 -6.27
N ASP A 153 12.54 -2.90 -7.44
CA ASP A 153 13.91 -2.58 -7.85
C ASP A 153 14.05 -1.21 -8.52
N ARG A 154 12.93 -0.49 -8.73
CA ARG A 154 12.96 0.81 -9.36
C ARG A 154 13.31 1.91 -8.37
N ASP A 155 13.61 3.09 -8.89
CA ASP A 155 13.72 4.31 -8.09
C ASP A 155 12.32 4.67 -7.55
N TRP A 156 12.12 4.53 -6.26
CA TRP A 156 10.82 4.75 -5.63
C TRP A 156 10.36 6.20 -5.68
N GLU A 157 11.30 7.15 -5.78
CA GLU A 157 10.96 8.57 -5.96
C GLU A 157 10.33 8.83 -7.33
N ALA A 158 10.59 7.98 -8.31
CA ALA A 158 10.08 8.10 -9.66
C ALA A 158 8.80 7.27 -9.90
N LEU A 159 8.31 6.52 -8.91
CA LEU A 159 7.11 5.71 -9.06
C LEU A 159 5.86 6.61 -9.16
N PRO A 160 4.90 6.27 -10.05
CA PRO A 160 3.73 7.12 -10.31
C PRO A 160 2.60 6.94 -9.30
N ILE A 161 2.91 6.72 -8.03
CA ILE A 161 1.96 6.41 -6.96
C ILE A 161 1.76 7.55 -5.96
N ILE A 162 2.36 8.67 -6.20
CA ILE A 162 2.31 9.84 -5.30
C ILE A 162 1.14 10.74 -5.66
#